data_f7bf780ec37eba7aef9053462d16a7c6
#
_entry.id   f7bf780ec37eba7aef9053462d16a7c6
#
_cell.length_a   1.000
_cell.length_b   1.000
_cell.length_c   1.000
_cell.angle_alpha   90.00
_cell.angle_beta   90.00
_cell.angle_gamma   90.00
#
_symmetry.space_group_name_H-M   'P 1'
#
loop_
_entity.id
_entity.type
_entity.pdbx_description
1 polymer ?
#
loop_
_entity_poly.entity_id
_entity_poly.type
_entity_poly.pdbx_seq_one_letter_code
_entity_poly.pdbx_strand_id
1 'polypeptide(L)'
;MKVGKFYRNREERCISGGTGCGVVYLSGCDMRCAYCLVYGISQGGNGVTYTPRQLAQLLLSLQQRGVSHISLANVEPSADEVIEAIAIARKLGLTVPLCNNFNGYAPAALTERLLPYFQAYIMDFKYADDALGQRLSVVPAY
;
A
#
# COMPACT_ATOMS: atom_id res chain seq x y z
N MET A 1 10.00 5.92 -6.20
CA MET A 1 8.54 5.64 -6.22
C MET A 1 7.70 6.89 -6.43
N LYS A 2 6.42 6.76 -6.76
CA LYS A 2 5.48 7.89 -6.80
C LYS A 2 4.39 7.71 -5.75
N VAL A 3 4.00 8.79 -5.07
CA VAL A 3 2.85 8.85 -4.16
C VAL A 3 1.69 9.52 -4.89
N GLY A 4 0.62 8.77 -5.12
CA GLY A 4 -0.55 9.25 -5.84
C GLY A 4 -1.46 10.12 -4.99
N LYS A 5 -1.75 9.66 -3.77
CA LYS A 5 -2.49 10.42 -2.76
C LYS A 5 -2.21 9.90 -1.35
N PHE A 6 -2.46 10.74 -0.36
CA PHE A 6 -2.44 10.35 1.05
C PHE A 6 -3.45 11.18 1.84
N TYR A 7 -4.04 10.56 2.85
CA TYR A 7 -5.03 11.23 3.70
C TYR A 7 -5.25 10.46 5.00
N ARG A 8 -5.97 11.06 5.95
CA ARG A 8 -6.50 10.36 7.12
C ARG A 8 -7.87 9.80 6.77
N ASN A 9 -8.04 8.50 6.99
CA ASN A 9 -9.30 7.79 6.82
C ASN A 9 -9.88 7.36 8.17
N ARG A 10 -11.19 7.29 8.29
CA ARG A 10 -11.90 6.75 9.47
C ARG A 10 -12.53 5.38 9.22
N GLU A 11 -12.32 4.84 8.04
CA GLU A 11 -12.70 3.49 7.68
C GLU A 11 -11.78 2.46 8.33
N GLU A 12 -11.92 1.18 8.01
CA GLU A 12 -11.13 0.10 8.59
C GLU A 12 -11.24 0.02 10.12
N ARG A 13 -12.47 0.21 10.66
CA ARG A 13 -12.73 0.28 12.10
C ARG A 13 -12.28 -0.98 12.86
N CYS A 14 -12.29 -2.14 12.22
CA CYS A 14 -11.81 -3.41 12.79
C CYS A 14 -10.31 -3.35 13.16
N ILE A 15 -9.51 -2.52 12.48
CA ILE A 15 -8.09 -2.33 12.76
C ILE A 15 -7.85 -1.00 13.49
N SER A 16 -8.56 0.07 13.12
CA SER A 16 -8.32 1.42 13.62
C SER A 16 -8.97 1.74 14.96
N GLY A 17 -9.88 0.87 15.46
CA GLY A 17 -10.57 1.10 16.73
C GLY A 17 -11.35 2.43 16.80
N GLY A 18 -11.65 3.05 15.66
CA GLY A 18 -12.37 4.32 15.56
C GLY A 18 -11.50 5.59 15.59
N THR A 19 -10.22 5.51 15.87
CA THR A 19 -9.30 6.67 15.81
C THR A 19 -8.92 7.04 14.37
N GLY A 20 -9.11 6.12 13.44
CA GLY A 20 -8.78 6.28 12.02
C GLY A 20 -7.32 5.97 11.70
N CYS A 21 -7.05 5.76 10.43
CA CYS A 21 -5.74 5.41 9.89
C CYS A 21 -5.19 6.50 8.95
N GLY A 22 -3.89 6.49 8.75
CA GLY A 22 -3.26 7.17 7.62
C GLY A 22 -3.31 6.25 6.40
N VAL A 23 -3.67 6.76 5.23
CA VAL A 23 -3.65 5.99 3.99
C VAL A 23 -2.71 6.65 3.00
N VAL A 24 -1.84 5.84 2.38
CA VAL A 24 -0.91 6.28 1.32
C VAL A 24 -1.08 5.35 0.13
N TYR A 25 -1.49 5.90 -1.01
CA TYR A 25 -1.54 5.19 -2.29
C TYR A 25 -0.27 5.43 -3.07
N LEU A 26 0.47 4.37 -3.34
CA LEU A 26 1.60 4.39 -4.27
C LEU A 26 1.10 4.18 -5.71
N SER A 27 1.78 4.80 -6.67
CA SER A 27 1.44 4.66 -8.09
C SER A 27 2.06 3.38 -8.64
N GLY A 28 1.31 2.76 -9.55
CA GLY A 28 1.64 1.46 -10.11
C GLY A 28 0.76 0.36 -9.49
N CYS A 29 0.55 -0.70 -10.27
CA CYS A 29 -0.14 -1.91 -9.84
C CYS A 29 0.16 -3.00 -10.84
N ASP A 30 0.38 -4.22 -10.37
CA ASP A 30 0.66 -5.39 -11.21
C ASP A 30 -0.60 -5.93 -11.92
N MET A 31 -1.79 -5.50 -11.47
CA MET A 31 -3.08 -5.82 -12.08
C MET A 31 -3.61 -4.64 -12.90
N ARG A 32 -4.40 -4.93 -13.94
CA ARG A 32 -5.08 -3.94 -14.79
C ARG A 32 -6.60 -4.07 -14.72
N CYS A 33 -7.13 -4.01 -13.50
CA CYS A 33 -8.56 -4.21 -13.26
C CYS A 33 -9.41 -3.20 -14.04
N ALA A 34 -10.35 -3.70 -14.85
CA ALA A 34 -11.29 -2.87 -15.63
C ALA A 34 -12.20 -2.00 -14.73
N TYR A 35 -12.36 -2.39 -13.47
CA TYR A 35 -13.16 -1.70 -12.45
C TYR A 35 -12.33 -0.94 -11.41
N CYS A 36 -11.08 -0.59 -11.72
CA CYS A 36 -10.18 0.04 -10.77
C CYS A 36 -10.68 1.44 -10.36
N LEU A 37 -10.98 1.61 -9.07
CA LEU A 37 -11.44 2.90 -8.50
C LEU A 37 -10.37 3.98 -8.48
N VAL A 38 -9.10 3.58 -8.60
CA VAL A 38 -7.94 4.49 -8.56
C VAL A 38 -7.08 4.37 -9.83
N TYR A 39 -7.71 4.12 -10.97
CA TYR A 39 -7.05 3.87 -12.25
C TYR A 39 -5.97 4.91 -12.58
N GLY A 40 -6.26 6.19 -12.38
CA GLY A 40 -5.30 7.27 -12.64
C GLY A 40 -4.00 7.15 -11.84
N ILE A 41 -4.07 6.58 -10.61
CA ILE A 41 -2.89 6.31 -9.76
C ILE A 41 -2.25 4.99 -10.16
N SER A 42 -3.05 3.91 -10.24
CA SER A 42 -2.55 2.56 -10.42
C SER A 42 -1.99 2.32 -11.82
N GLN A 43 -2.61 2.86 -12.88
CA GLN A 43 -2.24 2.64 -14.27
C GLN A 43 -1.82 3.95 -14.98
N GLY A 44 -2.45 5.06 -14.65
CA GLY A 44 -2.16 6.37 -15.27
C GLY A 44 -0.87 7.02 -14.77
N GLY A 45 -0.22 6.46 -13.76
CA GLY A 45 1.03 6.97 -13.22
C GLY A 45 0.92 8.33 -12.53
N ASN A 46 -0.31 8.74 -12.17
CA ASN A 46 -0.53 10.00 -11.45
C ASN A 46 0.12 9.94 -10.06
N GLY A 47 0.80 11.00 -9.70
CA GLY A 47 1.45 11.12 -8.40
C GLY A 47 2.69 11.99 -8.46
N VAL A 48 3.21 12.30 -7.29
CA VAL A 48 4.44 13.06 -7.10
C VAL A 48 5.57 12.09 -6.78
N THR A 49 6.73 12.29 -7.39
CA THR A 49 7.93 11.46 -7.12
C THR A 49 8.45 11.74 -5.71
N TYR A 50 8.62 10.69 -4.96
CA TYR A 50 9.19 10.70 -3.60
C TYR A 50 10.47 9.86 -3.56
N THR A 51 11.48 10.37 -2.88
CA THR A 51 12.60 9.55 -2.41
C THR A 51 12.18 8.72 -1.19
N PRO A 52 12.90 7.65 -0.82
CA PRO A 52 12.64 6.90 0.41
C PRO A 52 12.60 7.81 1.66
N ARG A 53 13.50 8.79 1.73
CA ARG A 53 13.54 9.77 2.84
C ARG A 53 12.28 10.64 2.90
N GLN A 54 11.76 11.07 1.75
CA GLN A 54 10.53 11.88 1.69
C GLN A 54 9.30 11.05 2.07
N LEU A 55 9.22 9.78 1.65
CA LEU A 55 8.18 8.87 2.11
C LEU A 55 8.28 8.64 3.62
N ALA A 56 9.47 8.45 4.17
CA ALA A 56 9.67 8.32 5.61
C ALA A 56 9.15 9.55 6.38
N GLN A 57 9.42 10.75 5.89
CA GLN A 57 8.90 12.00 6.48
C GLN A 57 7.37 12.08 6.39
N LEU A 58 6.77 11.63 5.28
CA LEU A 58 5.31 11.55 5.13
C LEU A 58 4.71 10.60 6.17
N LEU A 59 5.28 9.41 6.38
CA LEU A 59 4.82 8.45 7.38
C LEU A 59 4.87 9.05 8.80
N LEU A 60 5.95 9.74 9.15
CA LEU A 60 6.08 10.43 10.43
C LEU A 60 5.04 11.56 10.58
N SER A 61 4.76 12.31 9.52
CA SER A 61 3.74 13.35 9.55
C SER A 61 2.33 12.80 9.77
N LEU A 62 2.03 11.61 9.22
CA LEU A 62 0.77 10.92 9.48
C LEU A 62 0.69 10.43 10.93
N GLN A 63 1.76 9.87 11.47
CA GLN A 63 1.83 9.50 12.89
C GLN A 63 1.54 10.70 13.81
N GLN A 64 2.13 11.86 13.52
CA GLN A 64 1.89 13.10 14.30
C GLN A 64 0.42 13.56 14.27
N ARG A 65 -0.35 13.16 13.27
CA ARG A 65 -1.81 13.42 13.21
C ARG A 65 -2.63 12.48 14.09
N GLY A 66 -2.00 11.61 14.88
CA GLY A 66 -2.66 10.72 15.83
C GLY A 66 -3.45 9.59 15.17
N VAL A 67 -2.94 9.02 14.08
CA VAL A 67 -3.54 7.84 13.44
C VAL A 67 -3.20 6.57 14.23
N SER A 68 -4.09 5.58 14.23
CA SER A 68 -3.85 4.28 14.87
C SER A 68 -2.80 3.43 14.15
N HIS A 69 -2.76 3.54 12.84
CA HIS A 69 -1.82 2.84 11.95
C HIS A 69 -1.72 3.58 10.61
N ILE A 70 -0.78 3.17 9.77
CA ILE A 70 -0.68 3.69 8.40
C ILE A 70 -0.83 2.52 7.42
N SER A 71 -1.82 2.63 6.54
CA SER A 71 -2.08 1.69 5.45
C SER A 71 -1.38 2.17 4.18
N LEU A 72 -0.49 1.33 3.63
CA LEU A 72 0.19 1.56 2.36
C LEU A 72 -0.47 0.70 1.29
N ALA A 73 -0.96 1.30 0.22
CA ALA A 73 -1.58 0.59 -0.89
C ALA A 73 -0.66 0.58 -2.12
N ASN A 74 -0.63 -0.55 -2.83
CA ASN A 74 0.21 -0.80 -4.02
C ASN A 74 1.72 -0.72 -3.70
N VAL A 75 2.16 -1.39 -2.67
CA VAL A 75 3.57 -1.42 -2.24
C VAL A 75 4.45 -2.20 -3.24
N GLU A 76 3.91 -3.26 -3.80
CA GLU A 76 4.63 -4.30 -4.54
C GLU A 76 5.50 -3.74 -5.68
N PRO A 77 5.02 -2.85 -6.56
CA PRO A 77 5.82 -2.30 -7.65
C PRO A 77 7.01 -1.44 -7.20
N SER A 78 7.01 -0.98 -5.94
CA SER A 78 8.05 -0.11 -5.37
C SER A 78 8.61 -0.68 -4.07
N ALA A 79 8.60 -1.99 -3.90
CA ALA A 79 8.90 -2.66 -2.63
C ALA A 79 10.26 -2.27 -2.04
N ASP A 80 11.31 -2.22 -2.84
CA ASP A 80 12.65 -1.89 -2.35
C ASP A 80 12.73 -0.47 -1.78
N GLU A 81 12.16 0.50 -2.49
CA GLU A 81 12.13 1.89 -2.04
C GLU A 81 11.25 2.08 -0.80
N VAL A 82 10.15 1.30 -0.68
CA VAL A 82 9.26 1.31 0.49
C VAL A 82 9.96 0.70 1.69
N ILE A 83 10.65 -0.42 1.54
CA ILE A 83 11.45 -1.05 2.59
C ILE A 83 12.48 -0.07 3.14
N GLU A 84 13.23 0.60 2.25
CA GLU A 84 14.19 1.63 2.64
C GLU A 84 13.52 2.78 3.40
N ALA A 85 12.37 3.27 2.90
CA ALA A 85 11.62 4.33 3.56
C ALA A 85 11.16 3.94 4.96
N ILE A 86 10.64 2.72 5.13
CA ILE A 86 10.23 2.20 6.44
C ILE A 86 11.42 2.12 7.39
N ALA A 87 12.57 1.62 6.93
CA ALA A 87 13.78 1.54 7.73
C ALA A 87 14.25 2.93 8.21
N ILE A 88 14.21 3.93 7.31
CA ILE A 88 14.51 5.34 7.67
C ILE A 88 13.48 5.86 8.67
N ALA A 89 12.19 5.66 8.43
CA ALA A 89 11.12 6.15 9.30
C ALA A 89 11.22 5.55 10.72
N ARG A 90 11.50 4.26 10.85
CA ARG A 90 11.69 3.58 12.15
C ARG A 90 12.88 4.18 12.91
N LYS A 91 14.01 4.44 12.24
CA LYS A 91 15.18 5.12 12.85
C LYS A 91 14.84 6.54 13.31
N LEU A 92 13.90 7.21 12.66
CA LEU A 92 13.46 8.57 12.99
C LEU A 92 12.27 8.60 13.97
N GLY A 93 11.86 7.46 14.52
CA GLY A 93 10.84 7.39 15.58
C GLY A 93 9.43 7.05 15.10
N LEU A 94 9.27 6.40 13.94
CA LEU A 94 7.98 5.83 13.55
C LEU A 94 7.67 4.64 14.45
N THR A 95 6.58 4.71 15.22
CA THR A 95 6.15 3.68 16.17
C THR A 95 4.81 3.05 15.80
N VAL A 96 3.94 3.79 15.07
CA VAL A 96 2.64 3.25 14.67
C VAL A 96 2.78 2.01 13.80
N PRO A 97 1.86 1.04 13.91
CA PRO A 97 1.82 -0.12 13.03
C PRO A 97 1.65 0.30 11.55
N LEU A 98 2.24 -0.50 10.67
CA LEU A 98 2.04 -0.38 9.23
C LEU A 98 1.19 -1.54 8.73
N CYS A 99 0.28 -1.24 7.83
CA CYS A 99 -0.56 -2.21 7.14
C CYS A 99 -0.24 -2.21 5.64
N ASN A 100 -0.02 -3.38 5.05
CA ASN A 100 0.03 -3.52 3.60
C ASN A 100 -1.39 -3.79 3.09
N ASN A 101 -1.90 -2.90 2.25
CA ASN A 101 -3.19 -3.06 1.58
C ASN A 101 -2.92 -3.37 0.10
N PHE A 102 -3.14 -4.61 -0.28
CA PHE A 102 -2.74 -5.11 -1.60
C PHE A 102 -3.81 -5.99 -2.26
N ASN A 103 -3.62 -6.21 -3.53
CA ASN A 103 -4.59 -6.88 -4.41
C ASN A 103 -4.56 -8.42 -4.35
N GLY A 104 -3.74 -9.02 -3.51
CA GLY A 104 -3.56 -10.47 -3.40
C GLY A 104 -2.72 -11.11 -4.53
N TYR A 105 -2.36 -10.35 -5.56
CA TYR A 105 -1.57 -10.80 -6.69
C TYR A 105 -0.11 -10.34 -6.56
N ALA A 106 0.68 -11.13 -5.84
CA ALA A 106 2.12 -10.87 -5.68
C ALA A 106 2.88 -12.21 -5.63
N PRO A 107 4.09 -12.29 -6.18
CA PRO A 107 4.94 -13.47 -6.00
C PRO A 107 5.19 -13.76 -4.52
N ALA A 108 5.11 -15.02 -4.11
CA ALA A 108 5.33 -15.43 -2.72
C ALA A 108 6.64 -14.89 -2.14
N ALA A 109 7.72 -14.95 -2.90
CA ALA A 109 9.03 -14.43 -2.47
C ALA A 109 9.00 -12.91 -2.17
N LEU A 110 8.21 -12.14 -2.91
CA LEU A 110 8.04 -10.70 -2.64
C LEU A 110 7.22 -10.49 -1.35
N THR A 111 6.15 -11.24 -1.20
CA THR A 111 5.33 -11.21 0.02
C THR A 111 6.17 -11.56 1.25
N GLU A 112 6.96 -12.63 1.20
CA GLU A 112 7.87 -13.04 2.29
C GLU A 112 8.88 -11.92 2.64
N ARG A 113 9.42 -11.23 1.65
CA ARG A 113 10.32 -10.09 1.87
C ARG A 113 9.64 -8.91 2.58
N LEU A 114 8.35 -8.71 2.35
CA LEU A 114 7.57 -7.62 2.94
C LEU A 114 7.09 -7.94 4.36
N LEU A 115 6.90 -9.22 4.73
CA LEU A 115 6.39 -9.64 6.03
C LEU A 115 7.03 -8.93 7.24
N PRO A 116 8.36 -8.74 7.33
CA PRO A 116 8.98 -8.13 8.50
C PRO A 116 8.64 -6.65 8.72
N TYR A 117 8.12 -5.97 7.69
CA TYR A 117 7.91 -4.51 7.70
C TYR A 117 6.48 -4.10 8.04
N PHE A 118 5.53 -5.02 7.94
CA PHE A 118 4.10 -4.76 8.15
C PHE A 118 3.54 -5.63 9.28
N GLN A 119 2.71 -5.04 10.14
CA GLN A 119 2.06 -5.70 11.27
C GLN A 119 0.66 -6.20 10.94
N ALA A 120 0.09 -5.74 9.82
CA ALA A 120 -1.22 -6.16 9.32
C ALA A 120 -1.22 -6.20 7.78
N TYR A 121 -2.10 -7.04 7.25
CA TYR A 121 -2.31 -7.18 5.81
C TYR A 121 -3.81 -7.09 5.53
N ILE A 122 -4.19 -6.21 4.63
CA ILE A 122 -5.53 -6.14 4.04
C ILE A 122 -5.37 -6.65 2.62
N MET A 123 -5.86 -7.84 2.38
CA MET A 123 -5.76 -8.48 1.06
C MET A 123 -7.13 -8.54 0.41
N ASP A 124 -7.23 -8.01 -0.79
CA ASP A 124 -8.41 -8.21 -1.62
C ASP A 124 -8.40 -9.64 -2.19
N PHE A 125 -9.44 -10.39 -1.94
CA PHE A 125 -9.70 -11.63 -2.68
C PHE A 125 -10.59 -11.29 -3.88
N LYS A 126 -9.96 -11.07 -5.04
CA LYS A 126 -10.67 -10.53 -6.22
C LYS A 126 -11.33 -11.62 -7.07
N TYR A 127 -10.71 -12.79 -7.21
CA TYR A 127 -11.16 -13.85 -8.09
C TYR A 127 -10.99 -15.22 -7.44
N ALA A 128 -11.96 -16.09 -7.66
CA ALA A 128 -11.88 -17.53 -7.39
C ALA A 128 -11.66 -18.33 -8.69
N ASP A 129 -11.49 -17.65 -9.82
CA ASP A 129 -11.40 -18.22 -11.16
C ASP A 129 -10.39 -17.43 -11.99
N ASP A 130 -9.38 -18.11 -12.50
CA ASP A 130 -8.30 -17.53 -13.29
C ASP A 130 -8.79 -16.88 -14.59
N ALA A 131 -9.83 -17.46 -15.23
CA ALA A 131 -10.40 -16.92 -16.46
C ALA A 131 -11.04 -15.54 -16.23
N LEU A 132 -11.66 -15.32 -15.05
CA LEU A 132 -12.15 -14.00 -14.65
C LEU A 132 -11.00 -13.04 -14.38
N GLY A 133 -9.95 -13.49 -13.71
CA GLY A 133 -8.74 -12.70 -13.46
C GLY A 133 -8.09 -12.23 -14.76
N GLN A 134 -7.92 -13.17 -15.70
CA GLN A 134 -7.39 -12.87 -17.03
C GLN A 134 -8.25 -11.86 -17.79
N ARG A 135 -9.57 -12.04 -17.79
CA ARG A 135 -10.51 -11.21 -18.55
C ARG A 135 -10.66 -9.81 -17.96
N LEU A 136 -10.71 -9.68 -16.62
CA LEU A 136 -11.06 -8.43 -15.94
C LEU A 136 -9.87 -7.67 -15.39
N SER A 137 -8.72 -8.32 -15.19
CA SER A 137 -7.53 -7.70 -14.60
C SER A 137 -6.22 -8.02 -15.34
N VAL A 138 -6.30 -8.78 -16.45
CA VAL A 138 -5.14 -9.13 -17.27
C VAL A 138 -4.06 -9.87 -16.47
N VAL A 139 -4.49 -10.74 -15.54
CA VAL A 139 -3.60 -11.61 -14.77
C VAL A 139 -3.80 -13.06 -15.19
N PRO A 140 -2.75 -13.80 -15.57
CA PRO A 140 -2.88 -15.15 -16.13
C PRO A 140 -3.28 -16.20 -15.09
N ALA A 141 -2.98 -15.98 -13.84
CA ALA A 141 -3.36 -16.82 -12.70
C ALA A 141 -3.47 -15.93 -11.46
N TYR A 142 -4.57 -16.09 -10.71
CA TYR A 142 -4.84 -15.26 -9.54
C TYR A 142 -4.99 -16.13 -8.28
#